data_fd7612ad11a13ff497c88e720e607a54
#
_entry.id   fd7612ad11a13ff497c88e720e607a54
#
_cell.length_a   1.000
_cell.length_b   1.000
_cell.length_c   1.000
_cell.angle_alpha   90.00
_cell.angle_beta   90.00
_cell.angle_gamma   90.00
#
_symmetry.space_group_name_H-M   'P 1'
#
loop_
_entity.id
_entity.type
_entity.pdbx_description
1 polymer ?
#
loop_
_entity_poly.entity_id
_entity_poly.type
_entity_poly.pdbx_seq_one_letter_code
_entity_poly.pdbx_strand_id
1 'polypeptide(L)'
;DIAVTARSMEVYGPVIESVFQRDGIPAYISRRSDILAKPPLTMLLGAVDAVTGGFRREDMFRYLKTGMAGITAEECDLLENYVILWSIRGNMWLRDTEWTANPDGYGQEMTPERQQRLAEVNRIRQKVRSTLLPLSDGLKDRPKARDKAEMLYIFAEESGVPQRLKETAEELLRQGQAQLAEEYSQLWRIL
;
A
#
# COMPACT_ATOMS: atom_id res chain seq x y z
N ASP A 1 -32.37 2.64 25.04
CA ASP A 1 -30.94 2.52 24.74
C ASP A 1 -30.16 2.31 26.03
N ILE A 2 -29.19 1.38 26.00
CA ILE A 2 -28.31 1.07 27.13
C ILE A 2 -26.89 1.51 26.73
N ALA A 3 -26.25 2.32 27.57
CA ALA A 3 -24.85 2.71 27.39
C ALA A 3 -23.95 1.94 28.36
N VAL A 4 -22.89 1.31 27.85
CA VAL A 4 -21.86 0.65 28.65
C VAL A 4 -20.57 1.47 28.52
N THR A 5 -19.99 1.85 29.66
CA THR A 5 -18.73 2.62 29.66
C THR A 5 -17.65 1.86 30.42
N ALA A 6 -16.41 1.94 29.93
CA ALA A 6 -15.26 1.37 30.60
C ALA A 6 -14.12 2.39 30.64
N ARG A 7 -13.25 2.28 31.63
CA ARG A 7 -12.09 3.17 31.80
C ARG A 7 -11.10 3.07 30.62
N SER A 8 -11.00 1.88 30.02
CA SER A 8 -10.16 1.63 28.85
C SER A 8 -10.92 0.77 27.84
N MET A 9 -11.49 1.40 26.84
CA MET A 9 -12.14 0.70 25.73
C MET A 9 -11.15 -0.02 24.81
N GLU A 10 -9.88 0.36 24.82
CA GLU A 10 -8.82 -0.34 24.09
C GLU A 10 -8.61 -1.76 24.61
N VAL A 11 -8.70 -1.96 25.92
CA VAL A 11 -8.53 -3.27 26.57
C VAL A 11 -9.83 -4.07 26.55
N TYR A 12 -10.94 -3.46 26.93
CA TYR A 12 -12.23 -4.17 27.12
C TYR A 12 -13.08 -4.24 25.86
N GLY A 13 -12.89 -3.33 24.91
CA GLY A 13 -13.69 -3.28 23.67
C GLY A 13 -13.71 -4.59 22.90
N PRO A 14 -12.57 -5.24 22.61
CA PRO A 14 -12.56 -6.53 21.91
C PRO A 14 -13.29 -7.65 22.64
N VAL A 15 -13.21 -7.66 23.98
CA VAL A 15 -13.90 -8.66 24.82
C VAL A 15 -15.42 -8.42 24.79
N ILE A 16 -15.84 -7.16 24.96
CA ILE A 16 -17.26 -6.77 24.90
C ILE A 16 -17.84 -7.12 23.53
N GLU A 17 -17.13 -6.80 22.45
CA GLU A 17 -17.54 -7.12 21.09
C GLU A 17 -17.73 -8.62 20.87
N SER A 18 -16.74 -9.41 21.28
CA SER A 18 -16.80 -10.87 21.17
C SER A 18 -17.99 -11.48 21.93
N VAL A 19 -18.25 -10.98 23.14
CA VAL A 19 -19.38 -11.46 23.95
C VAL A 19 -20.71 -11.04 23.33
N PHE A 20 -20.84 -9.77 22.94
CA PHE A 20 -22.07 -9.26 22.34
C PHE A 20 -22.40 -9.92 21.01
N GLN A 21 -21.38 -10.16 20.18
CA GLN A 21 -21.54 -10.86 18.92
C GLN A 21 -21.95 -12.33 19.13
N ARG A 22 -21.32 -13.03 20.09
CA ARG A 22 -21.65 -14.40 20.43
C ARG A 22 -23.11 -14.53 20.94
N ASP A 23 -23.54 -13.57 21.73
CA ASP A 23 -24.87 -13.59 22.38
C ASP A 23 -25.95 -12.87 21.53
N GLY A 24 -25.61 -12.46 20.30
CA GLY A 24 -26.53 -11.81 19.34
C GLY A 24 -27.03 -10.43 19.81
N ILE A 25 -26.28 -9.73 20.66
CA ILE A 25 -26.64 -8.42 21.18
C ILE A 25 -26.16 -7.34 20.19
N PRO A 26 -27.07 -6.60 19.53
CA PRO A 26 -26.66 -5.50 18.64
C PRO A 26 -26.06 -4.36 19.45
N ALA A 27 -24.83 -3.98 19.14
CA ALA A 27 -24.14 -2.93 19.86
C ALA A 27 -23.26 -2.09 18.92
N TYR A 28 -23.18 -0.80 19.20
CA TYR A 28 -22.18 0.08 18.62
C TYR A 28 -21.05 0.29 19.63
N ILE A 29 -19.82 -0.03 19.22
CA ILE A 29 -18.65 0.13 20.08
C ILE A 29 -17.82 1.31 19.54
N SER A 30 -17.83 2.42 20.28
CA SER A 30 -16.99 3.57 19.97
C SER A 30 -15.52 3.23 20.22
N ARG A 31 -14.74 3.12 19.15
CA ARG A 31 -13.29 2.93 19.21
C ARG A 31 -12.60 4.04 18.43
N ARG A 32 -11.41 4.41 18.87
CA ARG A 32 -10.50 5.13 18.00
C ARG A 32 -9.85 4.12 17.07
N SER A 33 -10.18 4.18 15.80
CA SER A 33 -9.48 3.42 14.78
C SER A 33 -8.18 4.14 14.44
N ASP A 34 -7.05 3.41 14.45
CA ASP A 34 -5.81 3.97 13.93
C ASP A 34 -5.90 4.01 12.40
N ILE A 35 -6.22 5.18 11.87
CA ILE A 35 -6.35 5.39 10.43
C ILE A 35 -5.02 5.18 9.70
N LEU A 36 -3.87 5.41 10.36
CA LEU A 36 -2.55 5.23 9.75
C LEU A 36 -2.23 3.76 9.46
N ALA A 37 -2.87 2.84 10.19
CA ALA A 37 -2.75 1.40 9.95
C ALA A 37 -3.64 0.90 8.79
N LYS A 38 -4.53 1.74 8.26
CA LYS A 38 -5.38 1.35 7.12
C LYS A 38 -4.54 1.27 5.84
N PRO A 39 -4.77 0.27 4.96
CA PRO A 39 -3.96 0.02 3.78
C PRO A 39 -3.71 1.25 2.88
N PRO A 40 -4.69 2.14 2.62
CA PRO A 40 -4.44 3.33 1.81
C PRO A 40 -3.43 4.30 2.44
N LEU A 41 -3.52 4.50 3.77
CA LEU A 41 -2.59 5.38 4.48
C LEU A 41 -1.20 4.75 4.58
N THR A 42 -1.15 3.44 4.84
CA THR A 42 0.11 2.68 4.83
C THR A 42 0.78 2.75 3.46
N MET A 43 -0.01 2.68 2.38
CA MET A 43 0.49 2.83 1.01
C MET A 43 1.07 4.23 0.77
N LEU A 44 0.33 5.30 1.13
CA LEU A 44 0.80 6.68 0.96
C LEU A 44 2.08 6.95 1.76
N LEU A 45 2.10 6.55 3.05
CA LEU A 45 3.27 6.71 3.90
C LEU A 45 4.45 5.89 3.35
N GLY A 46 4.20 4.65 2.93
CA GLY A 46 5.22 3.79 2.31
C GLY A 46 5.80 4.39 1.02
N ALA A 47 4.96 5.01 0.18
CA ALA A 47 5.43 5.69 -1.03
C ALA A 47 6.30 6.93 -0.70
N VAL A 48 5.89 7.73 0.29
CA VAL A 48 6.69 8.87 0.79
C VAL A 48 8.02 8.39 1.35
N ASP A 49 8.01 7.37 2.22
CA ASP A 49 9.22 6.80 2.80
C ASP A 49 10.14 6.24 1.72
N ALA A 50 9.61 5.53 0.71
CA ALA A 50 10.38 5.00 -0.40
C ALA A 50 11.09 6.12 -1.17
N VAL A 51 10.36 7.19 -1.52
CA VAL A 51 10.90 8.31 -2.30
C VAL A 51 11.91 9.14 -1.48
N THR A 52 11.57 9.50 -0.24
CA THR A 52 12.42 10.35 0.62
C THR A 52 13.58 9.58 1.22
N GLY A 53 13.41 8.28 1.46
CA GLY A 53 14.44 7.36 1.97
C GLY A 53 15.42 6.88 0.90
N GLY A 54 15.29 7.34 -0.36
CA GLY A 54 16.20 6.99 -1.45
C GLY A 54 15.99 5.58 -1.98
N PHE A 55 14.76 5.12 -2.05
CA PHE A 55 14.36 3.83 -2.63
C PHE A 55 15.04 2.62 -1.99
N ARG A 56 15.11 2.62 -0.65
CA ARG A 56 15.58 1.48 0.11
C ARG A 56 14.60 0.31 -0.07
N ARG A 57 15.14 -0.91 -0.10
CA ARG A 57 14.35 -2.12 -0.32
C ARG A 57 13.17 -2.23 0.66
N GLU A 58 13.42 -2.01 1.94
CA GLU A 58 12.43 -2.13 3.01
C GLU A 58 11.24 -1.18 2.79
N ASP A 59 11.52 0.06 2.42
CA ASP A 59 10.49 1.08 2.18
C ASP A 59 9.71 0.78 0.88
N MET A 60 10.42 0.37 -0.18
CA MET A 60 9.80 -0.04 -1.43
C MET A 60 8.83 -1.20 -1.24
N PHE A 61 9.23 -2.27 -0.56
CA PHE A 61 8.35 -3.43 -0.37
C PHE A 61 7.28 -3.20 0.70
N ARG A 62 7.46 -2.29 1.65
CA ARG A 62 6.37 -1.81 2.50
C ARG A 62 5.26 -1.16 1.66
N TYR A 63 5.63 -0.31 0.70
CA TYR A 63 4.70 0.30 -0.25
C TYR A 63 4.04 -0.74 -1.16
N LEU A 64 4.83 -1.61 -1.80
CA LEU A 64 4.34 -2.55 -2.81
C LEU A 64 3.42 -3.64 -2.22
N LYS A 65 3.70 -4.10 -0.99
CA LYS A 65 2.92 -5.15 -0.29
C LYS A 65 1.60 -4.67 0.32
N THR A 66 1.25 -3.40 0.17
CA THR A 66 -0.05 -2.90 0.64
C THR A 66 -1.25 -3.42 -0.17
N GLY A 67 -1.01 -4.05 -1.32
CA GLY A 67 -2.05 -4.43 -2.28
C GLY A 67 -2.65 -3.25 -3.04
N MET A 68 -2.17 -2.02 -2.81
CA MET A 68 -2.69 -0.80 -3.40
C MET A 68 -1.72 -0.13 -4.40
N ALA A 69 -0.54 -0.72 -4.61
CA ALA A 69 0.48 -0.19 -5.51
C ALA A 69 0.27 -0.53 -7.00
N GLY A 70 -0.87 -1.11 -7.36
CA GLY A 70 -1.20 -1.43 -8.76
C GLY A 70 -0.54 -2.70 -9.29
N ILE A 71 0.12 -3.50 -8.45
CA ILE A 71 0.71 -4.80 -8.78
C ILE A 71 0.06 -5.91 -7.95
N THR A 72 0.06 -7.14 -8.46
CA THR A 72 -0.44 -8.31 -7.73
C THR A 72 0.58 -8.82 -6.72
N ALA A 73 0.17 -9.73 -5.82
CA ALA A 73 1.08 -10.36 -4.88
C ALA A 73 2.18 -11.16 -5.60
N GLU A 74 1.83 -11.90 -6.65
CA GLU A 74 2.76 -12.68 -7.47
C GLU A 74 3.76 -11.78 -8.22
N GLU A 75 3.27 -10.65 -8.76
CA GLU A 75 4.13 -9.62 -9.38
C GLU A 75 5.11 -9.03 -8.34
N CYS A 76 4.64 -8.78 -7.12
CA CYS A 76 5.45 -8.27 -6.04
C CYS A 76 6.54 -9.27 -5.64
N ASP A 77 6.21 -10.54 -5.48
CA ASP A 77 7.15 -11.60 -5.10
C ASP A 77 8.22 -11.81 -6.19
N LEU A 78 7.81 -11.82 -7.46
CA LEU A 78 8.75 -11.90 -8.59
C LEU A 78 9.74 -10.73 -8.58
N LEU A 79 9.26 -9.52 -8.37
CA LEU A 79 10.07 -8.31 -8.29
C LEU A 79 11.00 -8.33 -7.09
N GLU A 80 10.50 -8.74 -5.90
CA GLU A 80 11.29 -8.81 -4.67
C GLU A 80 12.46 -9.78 -4.80
N ASN A 81 12.21 -10.97 -5.34
CA ASN A 81 13.25 -11.97 -5.57
C ASN A 81 14.37 -11.42 -6.46
N TYR A 82 14.03 -10.74 -7.54
CA TYR A 82 15.02 -10.11 -8.42
C TYR A 82 15.79 -8.98 -7.72
N VAL A 83 15.09 -8.13 -6.98
CA VAL A 83 15.68 -7.01 -6.23
C VAL A 83 16.66 -7.49 -5.15
N ILE A 84 16.32 -8.56 -4.44
CA ILE A 84 17.20 -9.18 -3.44
C ILE A 84 18.43 -9.76 -4.13
N LEU A 85 18.24 -10.55 -5.18
CA LEU A 85 19.30 -11.25 -5.89
C LEU A 85 20.35 -10.27 -6.44
N TRP A 86 19.92 -9.13 -6.96
CA TRP A 86 20.80 -8.15 -7.60
C TRP A 86 21.07 -6.91 -6.75
N SER A 87 20.64 -6.93 -5.47
CA SER A 87 20.84 -5.82 -4.53
C SER A 87 20.39 -4.46 -5.11
N ILE A 88 19.24 -4.44 -5.79
CA ILE A 88 18.69 -3.24 -6.41
C ILE A 88 18.33 -2.20 -5.35
N ARG A 89 18.81 -0.97 -5.52
CA ARG A 89 18.58 0.14 -4.57
C ARG A 89 18.76 1.51 -5.24
N GLY A 90 18.23 2.53 -4.58
CA GLY A 90 18.44 3.91 -4.98
C GLY A 90 17.96 4.18 -6.41
N ASN A 91 18.72 4.97 -7.13
CA ASN A 91 18.40 5.36 -8.51
C ASN A 91 18.26 4.20 -9.51
N MET A 92 18.68 2.98 -9.15
CA MET A 92 18.47 1.81 -10.02
C MET A 92 16.98 1.55 -10.30
N TRP A 93 16.09 1.95 -9.39
CA TRP A 93 14.65 1.87 -9.57
C TRP A 93 14.13 2.84 -10.65
N LEU A 94 14.68 4.04 -10.70
CA LEU A 94 14.18 5.15 -11.53
C LEU A 94 14.90 5.31 -12.88
N ARG A 95 16.04 4.60 -13.10
CA ARG A 95 16.75 4.64 -14.38
C ARG A 95 15.83 4.27 -15.53
N ASP A 96 16.04 4.92 -16.67
CA ASP A 96 15.28 4.64 -17.89
C ASP A 96 15.71 3.32 -18.56
N THR A 97 16.95 2.91 -18.31
CA THR A 97 17.50 1.65 -18.84
C THR A 97 16.89 0.44 -18.14
N GLU A 98 16.54 -0.58 -18.90
CA GLU A 98 16.06 -1.86 -18.37
C GLU A 98 17.13 -2.57 -17.52
N TRP A 99 16.68 -3.41 -16.62
CA TRP A 99 17.55 -4.36 -15.94
C TRP A 99 17.86 -5.52 -16.87
N THR A 100 19.13 -5.94 -16.92
CA THR A 100 19.63 -6.93 -17.89
C THR A 100 20.21 -8.18 -17.23
N ALA A 101 20.31 -8.18 -15.91
CA ALA A 101 20.88 -9.31 -15.17
C ALA A 101 19.99 -10.54 -15.20
N ASN A 102 20.57 -11.73 -15.20
CA ASN A 102 19.82 -12.98 -15.29
C ASN A 102 18.91 -13.18 -14.05
N PRO A 103 17.60 -13.45 -14.21
CA PRO A 103 16.69 -13.60 -13.08
C PRO A 103 16.99 -14.79 -12.15
N ASP A 104 17.80 -15.76 -12.58
CA ASP A 104 18.20 -16.90 -11.79
C ASP A 104 19.61 -16.75 -11.17
N GLY A 105 20.28 -15.60 -11.35
CA GLY A 105 21.53 -15.28 -10.70
C GLY A 105 22.77 -15.25 -11.58
N TYR A 106 23.89 -15.03 -10.92
CA TYR A 106 25.18 -14.90 -11.59
C TYR A 106 25.65 -16.22 -12.20
N GLY A 107 26.29 -16.17 -13.37
CA GLY A 107 26.86 -17.33 -14.03
C GLY A 107 25.85 -18.25 -14.71
N GLN A 108 24.59 -17.92 -14.71
CA GLN A 108 23.54 -18.67 -15.39
C GLN A 108 23.43 -18.22 -16.86
N GLU A 109 23.23 -19.19 -17.77
CA GLU A 109 22.99 -18.90 -19.16
C GLU A 109 21.60 -18.26 -19.37
N MET A 110 21.47 -17.28 -20.26
CA MET A 110 20.20 -16.63 -20.56
C MET A 110 19.40 -17.49 -21.57
N THR A 111 18.48 -18.29 -21.05
CA THR A 111 17.55 -19.07 -21.89
C THR A 111 16.32 -18.23 -22.29
N PRO A 112 15.54 -18.63 -23.30
CA PRO A 112 14.31 -17.95 -23.70
C PRO A 112 13.32 -17.76 -22.53
N GLU A 113 13.17 -18.75 -21.64
CA GLU A 113 12.28 -18.69 -20.48
C GLU A 113 12.78 -17.64 -19.47
N ARG A 114 14.10 -17.57 -19.25
CA ARG A 114 14.71 -16.57 -18.37
C ARG A 114 14.60 -15.16 -18.97
N GLN A 115 14.73 -15.03 -20.27
CA GLN A 115 14.53 -13.78 -20.97
C GLN A 115 13.08 -13.28 -20.84
N GLN A 116 12.10 -14.18 -20.97
CA GLN A 116 10.71 -13.85 -20.73
C GLN A 116 10.43 -13.42 -19.28
N ARG A 117 11.02 -14.11 -18.31
CA ARG A 117 10.92 -13.72 -16.88
C ARG A 117 11.54 -12.36 -16.61
N LEU A 118 12.69 -12.08 -17.21
CA LEU A 118 13.35 -10.76 -17.12
C LEU A 118 12.49 -9.65 -17.75
N ALA A 119 11.88 -9.92 -18.88
CA ALA A 119 10.95 -8.98 -19.51
C ALA A 119 9.74 -8.68 -18.59
N GLU A 120 9.23 -9.71 -17.91
CA GLU A 120 8.15 -9.54 -16.94
C GLU A 120 8.58 -8.72 -15.72
N VAL A 121 9.77 -8.95 -15.17
CA VAL A 121 10.35 -8.14 -14.09
C VAL A 121 10.46 -6.66 -14.53
N ASN A 122 10.93 -6.40 -15.75
CA ASN A 122 11.05 -5.03 -16.28
C ASN A 122 9.66 -4.39 -16.51
N ARG A 123 8.67 -5.15 -16.96
CA ARG A 123 7.29 -4.69 -17.09
C ARG A 123 6.73 -4.23 -15.75
N ILE A 124 6.89 -5.05 -14.69
CA ILE A 124 6.43 -4.73 -13.33
C ILE A 124 7.18 -3.52 -12.80
N ARG A 125 8.51 -3.48 -12.95
CA ARG A 125 9.32 -2.33 -12.58
C ARG A 125 8.86 -1.05 -13.26
N GLN A 126 8.53 -1.09 -14.54
CA GLN A 126 8.06 0.08 -15.28
C GLN A 126 6.71 0.61 -14.75
N LYS A 127 5.81 -0.29 -14.35
CA LYS A 127 4.58 0.07 -13.64
C LYS A 127 4.88 0.86 -12.35
N VAL A 128 5.77 0.31 -11.52
CA VAL A 128 6.17 0.94 -10.24
C VAL A 128 6.88 2.28 -10.49
N ARG A 129 7.78 2.32 -11.47
CA ARG A 129 8.52 3.52 -11.84
C ARG A 129 7.59 4.64 -12.32
N SER A 130 6.64 4.33 -13.20
CA SER A 130 5.71 5.33 -13.75
C SER A 130 4.84 5.97 -12.67
N THR A 131 4.58 5.26 -11.58
CA THR A 131 3.80 5.77 -10.44
C THR A 131 4.67 6.58 -9.47
N LEU A 132 5.88 6.11 -9.16
CA LEU A 132 6.74 6.75 -8.14
C LEU A 132 7.60 7.90 -8.68
N LEU A 133 7.93 7.92 -9.99
CA LEU A 133 8.78 8.95 -10.57
C LEU A 133 8.16 10.36 -10.46
N PRO A 134 6.87 10.58 -10.85
CA PRO A 134 6.23 11.89 -10.68
C PRO A 134 6.19 12.34 -9.22
N LEU A 135 5.90 11.41 -8.29
CA LEU A 135 5.92 11.69 -6.85
C LEU A 135 7.32 12.10 -6.37
N SER A 136 8.36 11.38 -6.80
CA SER A 136 9.75 11.68 -6.46
C SER A 136 10.16 13.07 -6.93
N ASP A 137 9.86 13.41 -8.15
CA ASP A 137 10.23 14.71 -8.73
C ASP A 137 9.39 15.84 -8.10
N GLY A 138 8.08 15.61 -7.94
CA GLY A 138 7.20 16.58 -7.31
C GLY A 138 7.55 16.90 -5.86
N LEU A 139 7.99 15.92 -5.07
CA LEU A 139 8.38 16.16 -3.67
C LEU A 139 9.74 16.86 -3.52
N LYS A 140 10.67 16.68 -4.47
CA LYS A 140 11.98 17.36 -4.47
C LYS A 140 11.87 18.85 -4.77
N ASP A 141 11.04 19.19 -5.76
CA ASP A 141 10.97 20.56 -6.29
C ASP A 141 10.02 21.48 -5.52
N ARG A 142 9.27 20.97 -4.55
CA ARG A 142 8.25 21.73 -3.82
C ARG A 142 8.64 21.97 -2.38
N PRO A 143 9.04 23.20 -2.00
CA PRO A 143 9.48 23.51 -0.64
C PRO A 143 8.34 23.63 0.39
N LYS A 144 7.11 23.99 -0.07
CA LYS A 144 5.98 24.25 0.82
C LYS A 144 5.21 22.97 1.16
N ALA A 145 4.78 22.84 2.40
CA ALA A 145 3.98 21.70 2.87
C ALA A 145 2.66 21.53 2.07
N ARG A 146 2.01 22.65 1.72
CA ARG A 146 0.79 22.63 0.90
C ARG A 146 1.00 21.98 -0.45
N ASP A 147 2.08 22.36 -1.14
CA ASP A 147 2.38 21.85 -2.48
C ASP A 147 2.73 20.35 -2.44
N LYS A 148 3.35 19.89 -1.33
CA LYS A 148 3.61 18.47 -1.08
C LYS A 148 2.32 17.69 -0.79
N ALA A 149 1.40 18.26 -0.02
CA ALA A 149 0.10 17.66 0.24
C ALA A 149 -0.72 17.52 -1.04
N GLU A 150 -0.71 18.53 -1.91
CA GLU A 150 -1.34 18.47 -3.23
C GLU A 150 -0.77 17.35 -4.10
N MET A 151 0.56 17.19 -4.11
CA MET A 151 1.21 16.08 -4.83
C MET A 151 0.84 14.70 -4.28
N LEU A 152 0.71 14.57 -2.97
CA LEU A 152 0.26 13.32 -2.35
C LEU A 152 -1.20 13.02 -2.69
N TYR A 153 -2.04 14.04 -2.73
CA TYR A 153 -3.43 13.88 -3.16
C TYR A 153 -3.51 13.41 -4.61
N ILE A 154 -2.80 14.06 -5.53
CA ILE A 154 -2.72 13.67 -6.95
C ILE A 154 -2.20 12.23 -7.07
N PHE A 155 -1.13 11.90 -6.36
CA PHE A 155 -0.58 10.55 -6.35
C PHE A 155 -1.60 9.50 -5.87
N ALA A 156 -2.35 9.80 -4.81
CA ALA A 156 -3.38 8.91 -4.29
C ALA A 156 -4.52 8.71 -5.31
N GLU A 157 -4.92 9.77 -5.97
CA GLU A 157 -5.98 9.76 -6.99
C GLU A 157 -5.55 8.96 -8.22
N GLU A 158 -4.37 9.24 -8.78
CA GLU A 158 -3.78 8.53 -9.93
C GLU A 158 -3.45 7.06 -9.63
N SER A 159 -3.12 6.75 -8.38
CA SER A 159 -2.93 5.37 -7.91
C SER A 159 -4.25 4.61 -7.73
N GLY A 160 -5.41 5.24 -7.94
CA GLY A 160 -6.72 4.61 -7.85
C GLY A 160 -7.19 4.32 -6.42
N VAL A 161 -6.64 5.03 -5.43
CA VAL A 161 -7.03 4.88 -4.01
C VAL A 161 -8.52 5.09 -3.79
N PRO A 162 -9.18 6.16 -4.35
CA PRO A 162 -10.61 6.38 -4.14
C PRO A 162 -11.46 5.21 -4.59
N GLN A 163 -11.15 4.66 -5.76
CA GLN A 163 -11.88 3.53 -6.33
C GLN A 163 -11.74 2.28 -5.47
N ARG A 164 -10.53 1.98 -5.01
CA ARG A 164 -10.26 0.81 -4.16
C ARG A 164 -10.90 0.93 -2.77
N LEU A 165 -10.93 2.13 -2.19
CA LEU A 165 -11.65 2.39 -0.95
C LEU A 165 -13.14 2.08 -1.10
N LYS A 166 -13.75 2.51 -2.20
CA LYS A 166 -15.15 2.23 -2.52
C LYS A 166 -15.39 0.73 -2.67
N GLU A 167 -14.58 0.04 -3.48
CA GLU A 167 -14.67 -1.41 -3.69
C GLU A 167 -14.52 -2.19 -2.38
N THR A 168 -13.57 -1.78 -1.53
CA THR A 168 -13.38 -2.40 -0.21
C THR A 168 -14.60 -2.17 0.69
N ALA A 169 -15.16 -0.97 0.71
CA ALA A 169 -16.36 -0.67 1.50
C ALA A 169 -17.56 -1.51 1.02
N GLU A 170 -17.77 -1.64 -0.29
CA GLU A 170 -18.83 -2.46 -0.86
C GLU A 170 -18.67 -3.94 -0.53
N GLU A 171 -17.44 -4.47 -0.55
CA GLU A 171 -17.15 -5.85 -0.17
C GLU A 171 -17.42 -6.09 1.32
N LEU A 172 -16.99 -5.17 2.18
CA LEU A 172 -17.25 -5.24 3.63
C LEU A 172 -18.75 -5.21 3.95
N LEU A 173 -19.53 -4.42 3.21
CA LEU A 173 -20.99 -4.43 3.32
C LEU A 173 -21.60 -5.79 2.94
N ARG A 174 -21.11 -6.41 1.87
CA ARG A 174 -21.56 -7.78 1.46
C ARG A 174 -21.22 -8.83 2.50
N GLN A 175 -20.13 -8.65 3.24
CA GLN A 175 -19.70 -9.51 4.33
C GLN A 175 -20.42 -9.21 5.66
N GLY A 176 -21.37 -8.25 5.69
CA GLY A 176 -22.10 -7.87 6.90
C GLY A 176 -21.30 -6.98 7.87
N GLN A 177 -20.14 -6.46 7.47
CA GLN A 177 -19.26 -5.63 8.29
C GLN A 177 -19.58 -4.12 8.10
N ALA A 178 -20.81 -3.73 8.35
CA ALA A 178 -21.34 -2.40 8.05
C ALA A 178 -20.55 -1.25 8.69
N GLN A 179 -20.10 -1.42 9.95
CA GLN A 179 -19.32 -0.39 10.64
C GLN A 179 -17.97 -0.16 9.97
N LEU A 180 -17.26 -1.25 9.59
CA LEU A 180 -15.97 -1.16 8.94
C LEU A 180 -16.12 -0.59 7.51
N ALA A 181 -17.18 -0.95 6.81
CA ALA A 181 -17.50 -0.38 5.50
C ALA A 181 -17.70 1.14 5.56
N GLU A 182 -18.40 1.63 6.59
CA GLU A 182 -18.60 3.07 6.81
C GLU A 182 -17.26 3.77 7.10
N GLU A 183 -16.37 3.17 7.91
CA GLU A 183 -15.02 3.70 8.13
C GLU A 183 -14.26 3.86 6.80
N TYR A 184 -14.28 2.85 5.93
CA TYR A 184 -13.60 2.90 4.63
C TYR A 184 -14.21 3.96 3.69
N SER A 185 -15.52 4.12 3.70
CA SER A 185 -16.22 5.13 2.87
C SER A 185 -15.84 6.56 3.25
N GLN A 186 -15.49 6.79 4.52
CA GLN A 186 -15.11 8.12 5.02
C GLN A 186 -13.63 8.44 4.83
N LEU A 187 -12.74 7.44 4.63
CA LEU A 187 -11.29 7.64 4.59
C LEU A 187 -10.86 8.65 3.51
N TRP A 188 -11.43 8.58 2.31
CA TRP A 188 -11.07 9.51 1.24
C TRP A 188 -11.36 10.98 1.57
N ARG A 189 -12.36 11.22 2.38
CA ARG A 189 -12.75 12.58 2.79
C ARG A 189 -11.85 13.15 3.88
N ILE A 190 -11.10 12.28 4.57
CA ILE A 190 -10.17 12.64 5.64
C ILE A 190 -8.75 12.87 5.07
N LEU A 191 -8.40 12.21 3.95
CA LEU A 191 -7.16 12.40 3.22
C LEU A 191 -7.13 13.72 2.46
#